data_35c46e51726acfd934d0df9665fe609b
#
_entry.id   35c46e51726acfd934d0df9665fe609b
#
_cell.length_a   1.000
_cell.length_b   1.000
_cell.length_c   1.000
_cell.angle_alpha   90.00
_cell.angle_beta   90.00
_cell.angle_gamma   90.00
#
_symmetry.space_group_name_H-M   'P 1'
#
loop_
_entity.id
_entity.type
_entity.pdbx_description
1 polymer ?
#
loop_
_entity_poly.entity_id
_entity_poly.type
_entity_poly.pdbx_seq_one_letter_code
_entity_poly.pdbx_strand_id
1 'polypeptide(L)'
;MGERQVTMEYQGKPFKDSVYPGGPQIIPGRIMCAYYDFGGEGVAYHDSDPVNHGSGGLNPADGSYLHEFRINEAVDITYTKDGEYDNHPYNFVEPELGRLYVGWTAPGEWIKYTVEVKQTGLYTVHLFYTSNQGGEIALSVNDRDVTGPIQIQTTYREDDPLPWRQWHHWNRMNGIAIIQLEQGIQVLTLHTVSNGNMNYAYLDFELV
;
A
#
# COMPACT_ATOMS: atom_id res chain seq x y z
N MET A 1 -39.54 -10.89 -8.18
CA MET A 1 -38.68 -11.71 -7.29
C MET A 1 -37.27 -11.17 -7.44
N GLY A 2 -36.84 -10.36 -6.48
CA GLY A 2 -35.49 -9.79 -6.49
C GLY A 2 -34.52 -10.84 -5.99
N GLU A 3 -33.55 -11.18 -6.82
CA GLU A 3 -32.41 -11.98 -6.41
C GLU A 3 -31.67 -11.24 -5.29
N ARG A 4 -31.68 -11.79 -4.08
CA ARG A 4 -30.76 -11.37 -3.02
C ARG A 4 -29.35 -11.76 -3.48
N GLN A 5 -28.55 -10.80 -3.94
CA GLN A 5 -27.12 -10.98 -4.03
C GLN A 5 -26.62 -11.29 -2.61
N VAL A 6 -26.20 -12.53 -2.40
CA VAL A 6 -25.48 -12.93 -1.20
C VAL A 6 -24.10 -12.31 -1.34
N THR A 7 -23.89 -11.13 -0.76
CA THR A 7 -22.54 -10.61 -0.55
C THR A 7 -21.86 -11.55 0.43
N MET A 8 -20.85 -12.29 -0.02
CA MET A 8 -20.01 -13.07 0.89
C MET A 8 -19.38 -12.07 1.88
N GLU A 9 -19.61 -12.31 3.15
CA GLU A 9 -19.03 -11.50 4.21
C GLU A 9 -17.49 -11.59 4.12
N TYR A 10 -16.80 -10.45 4.13
CA TYR A 10 -15.34 -10.41 4.11
C TYR A 10 -14.77 -11.18 5.30
N GLN A 11 -13.83 -12.09 5.06
CA GLN A 11 -13.25 -12.99 6.06
C GLN A 11 -11.90 -12.50 6.62
N GLY A 12 -11.35 -11.42 6.07
CA GLY A 12 -10.10 -10.81 6.58
C GLY A 12 -10.33 -10.16 7.94
N LYS A 13 -9.23 -9.92 8.64
CA LYS A 13 -9.22 -9.25 9.95
C LYS A 13 -8.22 -8.11 9.94
N PRO A 14 -8.55 -6.95 10.54
CA PRO A 14 -7.66 -5.82 10.58
C PRO A 14 -6.30 -6.20 11.21
N PHE A 15 -5.22 -5.71 10.61
CA PHE A 15 -3.88 -5.91 11.12
C PHE A 15 -3.73 -5.31 12.52
N LYS A 16 -3.08 -6.05 13.38
CA LYS A 16 -2.58 -5.59 14.69
C LYS A 16 -1.45 -6.49 15.17
N ASP A 17 -0.51 -5.91 15.86
CA ASP A 17 0.56 -6.63 16.55
C ASP A 17 0.99 -5.89 17.81
N SER A 18 2.18 -6.20 18.37
CA SER A 18 2.71 -5.54 19.56
C SER A 18 3.20 -4.10 19.32
N VAL A 19 3.53 -3.75 18.06
CA VAL A 19 4.00 -2.42 17.67
C VAL A 19 2.82 -1.55 17.20
N TYR A 20 1.87 -2.17 16.48
CA TYR A 20 0.62 -1.54 16.05
C TYR A 20 -0.60 -2.27 16.66
N PRO A 21 -1.03 -1.89 17.86
CA PRO A 21 -2.15 -2.54 18.53
C PRO A 21 -3.54 -2.05 18.08
N GLY A 22 -3.59 -1.10 17.13
CA GLY A 22 -4.79 -0.33 16.82
C GLY A 22 -5.92 -1.08 16.11
N GLY A 23 -5.64 -2.16 15.37
CA GLY A 23 -6.65 -2.86 14.56
C GLY A 23 -7.05 -2.04 13.31
N PRO A 24 -8.36 -1.77 13.06
CA PRO A 24 -8.76 -0.99 11.88
C PRO A 24 -8.02 0.33 11.78
N GLN A 25 -7.48 0.63 10.60
CA GLN A 25 -6.82 1.91 10.35
C GLN A 25 -7.89 3.02 10.22
N ILE A 26 -7.57 4.24 10.64
CA ILE A 26 -8.56 5.31 10.82
C ILE A 26 -8.56 6.26 9.63
N ILE A 27 -9.77 6.58 9.12
CA ILE A 27 -10.03 7.62 8.13
C ILE A 27 -10.94 8.71 8.76
N PRO A 28 -10.61 10.02 8.67
CA PRO A 28 -9.43 10.61 8.01
C PRO A 28 -8.12 10.23 8.70
N GLY A 29 -7.05 10.18 7.93
CA GLY A 29 -5.72 9.84 8.40
C GLY A 29 -4.92 9.01 7.42
N ARG A 30 -3.84 8.45 7.92
CA ARG A 30 -2.89 7.66 7.14
C ARG A 30 -3.22 6.18 7.19
N ILE A 31 -3.27 5.55 6.03
CA ILE A 31 -3.39 4.10 5.84
C ILE A 31 -2.02 3.58 5.42
N MET A 32 -1.35 2.86 6.31
CA MET A 32 -0.06 2.24 6.04
C MET A 32 -0.25 1.02 5.15
N CYS A 33 0.38 1.00 3.97
CA CYS A 33 0.18 -0.07 3.00
C CYS A 33 0.68 -1.43 3.49
N ALA A 34 1.73 -1.46 4.31
CA ALA A 34 2.22 -2.70 4.91
C ALA A 34 1.30 -3.28 6.00
N TYR A 35 0.36 -2.49 6.55
CA TYR A 35 -0.56 -2.94 7.60
C TYR A 35 -1.88 -3.47 7.00
N TYR A 36 -1.76 -4.25 5.92
CA TYR A 36 -2.90 -4.92 5.31
C TYR A 36 -3.45 -6.03 6.22
N ASP A 37 -4.70 -6.38 5.98
CA ASP A 37 -5.44 -7.32 6.83
C ASP A 37 -4.79 -8.70 6.92
N PHE A 38 -5.12 -9.45 7.94
CA PHE A 38 -4.90 -10.89 8.01
C PHE A 38 -6.00 -11.61 7.23
N GLY A 39 -5.67 -12.76 6.66
CA GLY A 39 -6.60 -13.59 5.90
C GLY A 39 -5.90 -14.43 4.83
N GLY A 40 -4.69 -14.05 4.48
CA GLY A 40 -3.86 -14.74 3.50
C GLY A 40 -4.26 -14.45 2.06
N GLU A 41 -3.61 -15.17 1.16
CA GLU A 41 -3.81 -15.10 -0.30
C GLU A 41 -5.28 -15.34 -0.69
N GLY A 42 -5.79 -14.51 -1.59
CA GLY A 42 -7.16 -14.56 -2.08
C GLY A 42 -8.23 -13.99 -1.14
N VAL A 43 -7.86 -13.63 0.11
CA VAL A 43 -8.75 -13.01 1.09
C VAL A 43 -8.29 -11.58 1.42
N ALA A 44 -7.10 -11.43 1.97
CA ALA A 44 -6.55 -10.15 2.39
C ALA A 44 -5.61 -9.52 1.35
N TYR A 45 -5.07 -10.33 0.50
CA TYR A 45 -4.22 -9.90 -0.62
C TYR A 45 -4.23 -10.93 -1.75
N HIS A 46 -3.74 -10.53 -2.90
CA HIS A 46 -3.31 -11.38 -3.99
C HIS A 46 -1.94 -10.91 -4.45
N ASP A 47 -0.99 -11.83 -4.42
CA ASP A 47 0.36 -11.63 -4.90
C ASP A 47 0.66 -12.65 -6.01
N SER A 48 1.29 -12.22 -7.08
CA SER A 48 1.63 -13.07 -8.22
C SER A 48 2.82 -14.01 -7.96
N ASP A 49 3.59 -13.73 -6.90
CA ASP A 49 4.70 -14.55 -6.42
C ASP A 49 4.43 -15.00 -4.97
N PRO A 50 4.53 -16.29 -4.64
CA PRO A 50 4.27 -16.78 -3.29
C PRO A 50 5.39 -16.48 -2.28
N VAL A 51 6.46 -15.80 -2.66
CA VAL A 51 7.65 -15.53 -1.85
C VAL A 51 7.80 -14.05 -1.56
N ASN A 52 7.94 -13.69 -0.28
CA ASN A 52 8.31 -12.34 0.13
C ASN A 52 9.81 -12.12 -0.13
N HIS A 53 10.14 -11.30 -1.12
CA HIS A 53 11.52 -10.95 -1.48
C HIS A 53 12.12 -9.85 -0.60
N GLY A 54 11.31 -9.15 0.16
CA GLY A 54 11.73 -8.12 1.10
C GLY A 54 12.11 -8.69 2.47
N SER A 55 11.11 -9.10 3.25
CA SER A 55 11.33 -9.70 4.57
C SER A 55 11.93 -11.09 4.45
N GLY A 56 13.08 -11.31 5.11
CA GLY A 56 13.83 -12.58 5.02
C GLY A 56 14.58 -12.77 3.70
N GLY A 57 14.44 -11.87 2.74
CA GLY A 57 15.14 -11.86 1.46
C GLY A 57 16.15 -10.71 1.38
N LEU A 58 15.73 -9.55 0.89
CA LEU A 58 16.55 -8.33 0.91
C LEU A 58 16.93 -7.93 2.34
N ASN A 59 16.01 -8.08 3.29
CA ASN A 59 16.26 -7.92 4.72
C ASN A 59 16.56 -9.29 5.32
N PRO A 60 17.67 -9.45 6.08
CA PRO A 60 18.05 -10.76 6.62
C PRO A 60 17.05 -11.26 7.68
N ALA A 61 16.83 -12.58 7.73
CA ALA A 61 16.07 -13.22 8.78
C ALA A 61 16.93 -13.30 10.08
N ASP A 62 16.92 -12.24 10.86
CA ASP A 62 17.75 -12.09 12.07
C ASP A 62 16.95 -11.87 13.38
N GLY A 63 15.62 -12.04 13.30
CA GLY A 63 14.70 -11.86 14.43
C GLY A 63 14.27 -10.40 14.66
N SER A 64 14.75 -9.44 13.87
CA SER A 64 14.34 -8.05 14.04
C SER A 64 12.98 -7.78 13.38
N TYR A 65 12.19 -6.90 13.98
CA TYR A 65 10.83 -6.58 13.55
C TYR A 65 10.75 -6.10 12.10
N LEU A 66 11.62 -5.17 11.71
CA LEU A 66 11.60 -4.59 10.36
C LEU A 66 12.12 -5.55 9.29
N HIS A 67 13.02 -6.47 9.66
CA HIS A 67 13.57 -7.45 8.72
C HIS A 67 12.64 -8.63 8.45
N GLU A 68 11.82 -8.98 9.44
CA GLU A 68 10.97 -10.17 9.38
C GLU A 68 9.47 -9.84 9.38
N PHE A 69 9.11 -8.58 9.13
CA PHE A 69 7.71 -8.18 9.11
C PHE A 69 6.92 -9.01 8.10
N ARG A 70 5.97 -9.80 8.59
CA ARG A 70 5.10 -10.68 7.79
C ARG A 70 5.87 -11.65 6.85
N ILE A 71 7.02 -12.12 7.29
CA ILE A 71 7.97 -12.96 6.53
C ILE A 71 7.34 -14.24 5.93
N ASN A 72 6.24 -14.74 6.49
CA ASN A 72 5.57 -15.96 6.05
C ASN A 72 4.40 -15.68 5.07
N GLU A 73 4.26 -14.45 4.60
CA GLU A 73 3.24 -14.06 3.64
C GLU A 73 3.89 -13.67 2.31
N ALA A 74 3.12 -13.67 1.21
CA ALA A 74 3.67 -13.46 -0.13
C ALA A 74 4.05 -12.01 -0.42
N VAL A 75 3.27 -11.04 0.12
CA VAL A 75 3.45 -9.61 -0.19
C VAL A 75 4.87 -9.16 0.15
N ASP A 76 5.55 -8.58 -0.82
CA ASP A 76 6.91 -8.06 -0.66
C ASP A 76 6.93 -6.84 0.27
N ILE A 77 7.58 -6.97 1.42
CA ILE A 77 7.67 -5.90 2.43
C ILE A 77 9.13 -5.57 2.71
N THR A 78 9.43 -4.27 2.71
CA THR A 78 10.67 -3.75 3.24
C THR A 78 10.41 -2.44 3.98
N TYR A 79 11.45 -1.70 4.32
CA TYR A 79 11.31 -0.44 5.04
C TYR A 79 12.31 0.59 4.54
N THR A 80 12.02 1.87 4.75
CA THR A 80 12.88 2.99 4.38
C THR A 80 14.14 2.99 5.24
N LYS A 81 15.30 2.91 4.57
CA LYS A 81 16.64 2.80 5.17
C LYS A 81 17.40 4.10 5.02
N ASP A 82 18.34 4.33 5.93
CA ASP A 82 19.25 5.47 5.83
C ASP A 82 20.30 5.27 4.72
N GLY A 83 20.91 6.37 4.29
CA GLY A 83 22.00 6.39 3.33
C GLY A 83 21.55 6.11 1.89
N GLU A 84 22.33 5.29 1.18
CA GLU A 84 22.17 5.10 -0.26
C GLU A 84 20.86 4.49 -0.70
N TYR A 85 20.10 3.85 0.20
CA TYR A 85 18.86 3.17 -0.15
C TYR A 85 17.69 4.14 -0.28
N ASP A 86 17.36 4.87 0.79
CA ASP A 86 16.12 5.66 0.83
C ASP A 86 16.35 7.12 1.22
N ASN A 87 17.38 7.44 2.02
CA ASN A 87 17.68 8.80 2.46
C ASN A 87 18.79 9.42 1.60
N HIS A 88 18.43 9.96 0.44
CA HIS A 88 19.38 10.51 -0.53
C HIS A 88 18.79 11.73 -1.27
N PRO A 89 19.62 12.61 -1.86
CA PRO A 89 19.19 13.88 -2.43
C PRO A 89 18.37 13.77 -3.74
N TYR A 90 18.23 12.55 -4.31
CA TYR A 90 17.45 12.32 -5.52
C TYR A 90 15.96 12.13 -5.25
N ASN A 91 15.53 11.98 -3.99
CA ASN A 91 14.13 11.94 -3.62
C ASN A 91 13.41 13.23 -4.03
N PHE A 92 12.16 13.11 -4.45
CA PHE A 92 11.26 14.26 -4.66
C PHE A 92 10.71 14.75 -3.31
N VAL A 93 10.49 13.81 -2.39
CA VAL A 93 10.05 14.07 -1.01
C VAL A 93 10.85 13.18 -0.08
N GLU A 94 11.41 13.75 0.97
CA GLU A 94 12.19 13.01 1.98
C GLU A 94 11.30 11.99 2.71
N PRO A 95 11.67 10.69 2.74
CA PRO A 95 10.91 9.69 3.46
C PRO A 95 11.19 9.74 4.96
N GLU A 96 10.22 9.36 5.76
CA GLU A 96 10.45 9.00 7.16
C GLU A 96 11.18 7.66 7.22
N LEU A 97 12.31 7.60 7.93
CA LEU A 97 13.10 6.36 8.05
C LEU A 97 12.44 5.33 8.97
N GLY A 98 12.67 4.05 8.67
CA GLY A 98 12.08 2.93 9.42
C GLY A 98 10.59 2.70 9.09
N ARG A 99 10.06 3.29 8.01
CA ARG A 99 8.69 3.06 7.55
C ARG A 99 8.60 1.83 6.68
N LEU A 100 7.77 0.87 7.08
CA LEU A 100 7.42 -0.28 6.27
C LEU A 100 6.68 0.15 5.00
N TYR A 101 6.95 -0.52 3.89
CA TYR A 101 6.25 -0.34 2.64
C TYR A 101 6.11 -1.64 1.85
N VAL A 102 5.10 -1.70 1.00
CA VAL A 102 4.91 -2.77 0.02
C VAL A 102 5.75 -2.46 -1.21
N GLY A 103 6.50 -3.41 -1.71
CA GLY A 103 7.39 -3.25 -2.85
C GLY A 103 7.18 -4.30 -3.95
N TRP A 104 7.94 -4.17 -5.01
CA TRP A 104 7.99 -5.09 -6.15
C TRP A 104 6.63 -5.49 -6.73
N THR A 105 5.65 -4.63 -6.65
CA THR A 105 4.29 -4.91 -7.09
C THR A 105 4.21 -5.29 -8.57
N ALA A 106 3.25 -6.15 -8.92
CA ALA A 106 2.97 -6.56 -10.29
C ALA A 106 1.50 -6.30 -10.69
N PRO A 107 1.20 -6.18 -12.00
CA PRO A 107 -0.16 -5.99 -12.47
C PRO A 107 -1.09 -7.14 -12.06
N GLY A 108 -2.26 -6.81 -11.55
CA GLY A 108 -3.26 -7.76 -11.07
C GLY A 108 -3.21 -8.01 -9.56
N GLU A 109 -2.15 -7.60 -8.88
CA GLU A 109 -2.04 -7.71 -7.43
C GLU A 109 -2.95 -6.71 -6.72
N TRP A 110 -3.40 -7.09 -5.53
CA TRP A 110 -4.22 -6.24 -4.69
C TRP A 110 -4.04 -6.54 -3.20
N ILE A 111 -4.32 -5.54 -2.36
CA ILE A 111 -4.17 -5.60 -0.91
C ILE A 111 -5.38 -4.96 -0.24
N LYS A 112 -5.92 -5.58 0.82
CA LYS A 112 -7.10 -5.12 1.55
C LYS A 112 -6.77 -4.61 2.94
N TYR A 113 -7.53 -3.60 3.34
CA TYR A 113 -7.41 -2.94 4.63
C TYR A 113 -8.80 -2.78 5.25
N THR A 114 -9.01 -3.30 6.45
CA THR A 114 -10.16 -2.91 7.26
C THR A 114 -9.89 -1.52 7.82
N VAL A 115 -10.77 -0.58 7.50
CA VAL A 115 -10.67 0.81 7.94
C VAL A 115 -11.88 1.24 8.74
N GLU A 116 -11.69 2.13 9.70
CA GLU A 116 -12.78 2.79 10.41
C GLU A 116 -12.92 4.24 9.94
N VAL A 117 -13.96 4.52 9.19
CA VAL A 117 -14.31 5.85 8.71
C VAL A 117 -15.07 6.58 9.81
N LYS A 118 -14.51 7.66 10.33
CA LYS A 118 -15.08 8.40 11.47
C LYS A 118 -16.24 9.31 11.09
N GLN A 119 -16.36 9.69 9.84
CA GLN A 119 -17.41 10.59 9.36
C GLN A 119 -17.73 10.29 7.89
N THR A 120 -19.01 10.25 7.55
CA THR A 120 -19.45 10.21 6.13
C THR A 120 -19.05 11.50 5.42
N GLY A 121 -18.44 11.39 4.25
CA GLY A 121 -18.05 12.57 3.46
C GLY A 121 -17.21 12.23 2.24
N LEU A 122 -16.79 13.28 1.54
CA LEU A 122 -15.83 13.21 0.46
C LEU A 122 -14.41 13.29 1.04
N TYR A 123 -13.53 12.45 0.54
CA TYR A 123 -12.14 12.38 0.99
C TYR A 123 -11.20 12.53 -0.20
N THR A 124 -10.27 13.47 -0.10
CA THR A 124 -9.13 13.55 -0.99
C THR A 124 -8.11 12.50 -0.59
N VAL A 125 -7.61 11.75 -1.57
CA VAL A 125 -6.61 10.71 -1.35
C VAL A 125 -5.26 11.15 -1.90
N HIS A 126 -4.20 10.90 -1.13
CA HIS A 126 -2.80 11.14 -1.51
C HIS A 126 -2.03 9.83 -1.42
N LEU A 127 -0.98 9.67 -2.23
CA LEU A 127 -0.14 8.48 -2.23
C LEU A 127 1.33 8.86 -2.02
N PHE A 128 2.01 8.16 -1.11
CA PHE A 128 3.46 8.21 -0.94
C PHE A 128 4.08 6.93 -1.48
N TYR A 129 4.97 7.06 -2.47
CA TYR A 129 5.36 5.94 -3.32
C TYR A 129 6.70 6.14 -4.02
N THR A 130 7.19 5.06 -4.65
CA THR A 130 8.16 5.09 -5.75
C THR A 130 7.60 4.31 -6.94
N SER A 131 8.03 4.62 -8.16
CA SER A 131 7.57 3.93 -9.37
C SER A 131 8.62 3.93 -10.47
N ASN A 132 8.89 2.75 -11.05
CA ASN A 132 9.85 2.61 -12.13
C ASN A 132 9.39 3.32 -13.42
N GLN A 133 8.24 2.93 -13.95
CA GLN A 133 7.77 3.39 -15.25
C GLN A 133 6.45 4.16 -15.18
N GLY A 134 6.01 4.52 -13.98
CA GLY A 134 4.62 4.91 -13.79
C GLY A 134 3.71 3.69 -13.90
N GLY A 135 2.44 3.92 -14.09
CA GLY A 135 1.46 2.85 -14.22
C GLY A 135 0.10 3.30 -13.75
N GLU A 136 -0.72 2.34 -13.38
CA GLU A 136 -2.08 2.59 -12.90
C GLU A 136 -2.34 1.81 -11.63
N ILE A 137 -3.00 2.46 -10.68
CA ILE A 137 -3.61 1.82 -9.51
C ILE A 137 -5.11 2.08 -9.53
N ALA A 138 -5.88 1.35 -8.73
CA ALA A 138 -7.28 1.65 -8.48
C ALA A 138 -7.63 1.41 -7.01
N LEU A 139 -8.68 2.08 -6.53
CA LEU A 139 -9.22 1.86 -5.19
C LEU A 139 -10.64 1.30 -5.29
N SER A 140 -10.90 0.27 -4.49
CA SER A 140 -12.25 -0.26 -4.25
C SER A 140 -12.61 -0.13 -2.78
N VAL A 141 -13.90 0.05 -2.50
CA VAL A 141 -14.46 0.05 -1.14
C VAL A 141 -15.58 -0.96 -1.09
N ASN A 142 -15.50 -1.93 -0.18
CA ASN A 142 -16.43 -3.04 -0.05
C ASN A 142 -16.66 -3.76 -1.40
N ASP A 143 -15.55 -4.07 -2.07
CA ASP A 143 -15.46 -4.71 -3.38
C ASP A 143 -16.14 -3.95 -4.54
N ARG A 144 -16.38 -2.64 -4.36
CA ARG A 144 -16.87 -1.75 -5.42
C ARG A 144 -15.76 -0.80 -5.85
N ASP A 145 -15.46 -0.76 -7.12
CA ASP A 145 -14.55 0.24 -7.68
C ASP A 145 -15.10 1.66 -7.41
N VAL A 146 -14.27 2.52 -6.83
CA VAL A 146 -14.63 3.90 -6.48
C VAL A 146 -13.81 4.96 -7.20
N THR A 147 -12.77 4.55 -7.95
CA THR A 147 -11.89 5.50 -8.65
C THR A 147 -11.72 5.22 -10.13
N GLY A 148 -11.91 3.98 -10.59
CA GLY A 148 -11.31 3.53 -11.84
C GLY A 148 -9.78 3.59 -11.82
N PRO A 149 -9.11 3.42 -12.96
CA PRO A 149 -7.65 3.52 -13.06
C PRO A 149 -7.15 4.94 -12.78
N ILE A 150 -6.22 5.06 -11.84
CA ILE A 150 -5.52 6.30 -11.48
C ILE A 150 -4.11 6.23 -12.06
N GLN A 151 -3.72 7.22 -12.86
CA GLN A 151 -2.38 7.30 -13.43
C GLN A 151 -1.35 7.67 -12.36
N ILE A 152 -0.32 6.84 -12.22
CA ILE A 152 0.82 7.06 -11.32
C ILE A 152 2.02 7.50 -12.16
N GLN A 153 2.65 8.57 -11.74
CA GLN A 153 3.84 9.11 -12.41
C GLN A 153 5.07 8.26 -12.07
N THR A 154 5.99 8.14 -13.04
CA THR A 154 7.31 7.56 -12.76
C THR A 154 8.10 8.45 -11.80
N THR A 155 8.91 7.82 -10.95
CA THR A 155 9.90 8.50 -10.10
C THR A 155 11.33 8.29 -10.64
N TYR A 156 11.45 7.82 -11.88
CA TYR A 156 12.74 7.58 -12.53
C TYR A 156 13.52 8.89 -12.72
N ARG A 157 14.81 8.83 -12.35
CA ARG A 157 15.77 9.93 -12.54
C ARG A 157 17.07 9.38 -13.11
N GLU A 158 17.35 9.73 -14.36
CA GLU A 158 18.55 9.30 -15.07
C GLU A 158 19.86 9.88 -14.45
N ASP A 159 19.75 11.03 -13.77
CA ASP A 159 20.87 11.71 -13.12
C ASP A 159 21.33 11.05 -11.81
N ASP A 160 20.61 10.06 -11.30
CA ASP A 160 21.07 9.25 -10.17
C ASP A 160 22.22 8.33 -10.65
N PRO A 161 23.42 8.42 -10.02
CA PRO A 161 24.59 7.66 -10.44
C PRO A 161 24.48 6.15 -10.11
N LEU A 162 23.50 5.71 -9.31
CA LEU A 162 23.31 4.33 -8.95
C LEU A 162 22.18 3.71 -9.81
N PRO A 163 22.51 2.88 -10.84
CA PRO A 163 21.53 2.37 -11.78
C PRO A 163 20.34 1.62 -11.13
N TRP A 164 20.59 0.86 -10.08
CA TRP A 164 19.56 0.13 -9.36
C TRP A 164 18.59 1.03 -8.61
N ARG A 165 19.02 2.28 -8.27
CA ARG A 165 18.23 3.25 -7.53
C ARG A 165 17.49 4.24 -8.43
N GLN A 166 17.78 4.32 -9.71
CA GLN A 166 17.26 5.36 -10.62
C GLN A 166 15.74 5.49 -10.65
N TRP A 167 15.00 4.49 -10.23
CA TRP A 167 13.54 4.54 -10.12
C TRP A 167 13.04 4.61 -8.67
N HIS A 168 13.89 4.34 -7.71
CA HIS A 168 13.56 4.26 -6.30
C HIS A 168 13.73 5.61 -5.60
N HIS A 169 12.98 6.61 -6.06
CA HIS A 169 12.96 7.94 -5.48
C HIS A 169 11.58 8.23 -4.90
N TRP A 170 11.56 8.49 -3.59
CA TRP A 170 10.32 8.76 -2.88
C TRP A 170 9.65 10.03 -3.37
N ASN A 171 8.34 9.94 -3.61
CA ASN A 171 7.50 11.04 -4.04
C ASN A 171 6.12 10.97 -3.38
N ARG A 172 5.44 12.10 -3.32
CA ARG A 172 4.04 12.21 -2.90
C ARG A 172 3.20 12.76 -4.05
N MET A 173 2.24 11.99 -4.50
CA MET A 173 1.18 12.49 -5.38
C MET A 173 0.00 12.95 -4.52
N ASN A 174 -0.32 14.24 -4.62
CA ASN A 174 -1.45 14.83 -3.90
C ASN A 174 -2.71 14.77 -4.75
N GLY A 175 -3.85 14.45 -4.12
CA GLY A 175 -5.16 14.49 -4.78
C GLY A 175 -5.28 13.50 -5.92
N ILE A 176 -4.79 12.28 -5.75
CA ILE A 176 -4.89 11.23 -6.79
C ILE A 176 -6.33 10.82 -7.06
N ALA A 177 -7.22 10.98 -6.08
CA ALA A 177 -8.65 10.74 -6.19
C ALA A 177 -9.43 11.55 -5.15
N ILE A 178 -10.74 11.72 -5.39
CA ILE A 178 -11.72 12.13 -4.38
C ILE A 178 -12.78 11.06 -4.34
N ILE A 179 -12.99 10.45 -3.16
CA ILE A 179 -13.94 9.35 -2.99
C ILE A 179 -14.95 9.63 -1.88
N GLN A 180 -16.18 9.13 -2.07
CA GLN A 180 -17.21 9.15 -1.05
C GLN A 180 -17.03 7.97 -0.13
N LEU A 181 -16.96 8.22 1.20
CA LEU A 181 -16.94 7.16 2.21
C LEU A 181 -18.09 7.36 3.20
N GLU A 182 -18.67 6.25 3.63
CA GLU A 182 -19.69 6.22 4.69
C GLU A 182 -19.02 5.96 6.04
N GLN A 183 -19.57 6.56 7.10
CA GLN A 183 -19.10 6.32 8.47
C GLN A 183 -19.24 4.84 8.85
N GLY A 184 -18.25 4.30 9.55
CA GLY A 184 -18.23 2.93 10.06
C GLY A 184 -17.07 2.11 9.51
N ILE A 185 -17.16 0.80 9.73
CA ILE A 185 -16.14 -0.15 9.24
C ILE A 185 -16.37 -0.42 7.76
N GLN A 186 -15.29 -0.29 6.98
CA GLN A 186 -15.27 -0.58 5.56
C GLN A 186 -14.00 -1.34 5.18
N VAL A 187 -14.01 -1.99 4.03
CA VAL A 187 -12.85 -2.69 3.46
C VAL A 187 -12.38 -1.90 2.24
N LEU A 188 -11.22 -1.27 2.39
CA LEU A 188 -10.52 -0.60 1.29
C LEU A 188 -9.62 -1.60 0.58
N THR A 189 -9.60 -1.59 -0.75
CA THR A 189 -8.67 -2.39 -1.56
C THR A 189 -7.83 -1.47 -2.44
N LEU A 190 -6.51 -1.65 -2.40
CA LEU A 190 -5.57 -1.04 -3.33
C LEU A 190 -5.19 -2.07 -4.39
N HIS A 191 -5.43 -1.74 -5.67
CA HIS A 191 -5.12 -2.57 -6.82
C HIS A 191 -3.94 -2.01 -7.60
N THR A 192 -2.98 -2.86 -7.97
CA THR A 192 -1.99 -2.57 -9.00
C THR A 192 -2.56 -2.96 -10.36
N VAL A 193 -2.88 -1.98 -11.22
CA VAL A 193 -3.59 -2.23 -12.47
C VAL A 193 -2.63 -2.47 -13.63
N SER A 194 -1.61 -1.63 -13.77
CA SER A 194 -0.65 -1.77 -14.87
C SER A 194 0.78 -1.44 -14.46
N ASN A 195 1.74 -1.92 -15.25
CA ASN A 195 3.20 -1.80 -15.13
C ASN A 195 3.81 -2.45 -13.89
N GLY A 196 3.27 -2.27 -12.69
CA GLY A 196 3.91 -2.74 -11.47
C GLY A 196 5.26 -2.06 -11.19
N ASN A 197 6.15 -2.73 -10.46
CA ASN A 197 7.42 -2.15 -9.97
C ASN A 197 7.19 -0.78 -9.32
N MET A 198 6.15 -0.70 -8.52
CA MET A 198 5.79 0.43 -7.67
C MET A 198 5.91 0.02 -6.21
N ASN A 199 6.40 0.91 -5.38
CA ASN A 199 6.42 0.72 -3.93
C ASN A 199 5.40 1.65 -3.30
N TYR A 200 4.57 1.13 -2.41
CA TYR A 200 3.54 1.89 -1.71
C TYR A 200 3.84 1.95 -0.21
N ALA A 201 4.11 3.15 0.31
CA ALA A 201 4.31 3.32 1.75
C ALA A 201 2.98 3.56 2.46
N TYR A 202 2.21 4.55 2.01
CA TYR A 202 0.92 4.87 2.61
C TYR A 202 0.01 5.69 1.67
N LEU A 203 -1.28 5.63 2.00
CA LEU A 203 -2.31 6.53 1.51
C LEU A 203 -2.73 7.48 2.64
N ASP A 204 -2.80 8.79 2.37
CA ASP A 204 -3.40 9.75 3.30
C ASP A 204 -4.79 10.12 2.81
N PHE A 205 -5.77 10.12 3.72
CA PHE A 205 -7.17 10.49 3.48
C PHE A 205 -7.51 11.77 4.24
N GLU A 206 -7.87 12.81 3.53
CA GLU A 206 -8.23 14.11 4.08
C GLU A 206 -9.69 14.43 3.75
N LEU A 207 -10.50 14.77 4.76
CA LEU A 207 -11.89 15.17 4.57
C LEU A 207 -11.94 16.50 3.81
N VAL A 208 -12.77 16.57 2.76
CA VAL A 208 -12.98 17.76 1.92
C VAL A 208 -13.88 18.77 2.63
#